data_dc3808c63b665a8e8dc6a2023dbcee4e
#
_entry.id   dc3808c63b665a8e8dc6a2023dbcee4e
#
_cell.length_a   1.000
_cell.length_b   1.000
_cell.length_c   1.000
_cell.angle_alpha   90.00
_cell.angle_beta   90.00
_cell.angle_gamma   90.00
#
_symmetry.space_group_name_H-M   'P 1'
#
loop_
_entity.id
_entity.type
_entity.pdbx_description
1 polymer ?
#
loop_
_entity_poly.entity_id
_entity_poly.type
_entity_poly.pdbx_seq_one_letter_code
_entity_poly.pdbx_strand_id
1 'polypeptide(L)'
;MKLGVCLNRVGNKLLLLLLLSNCTHVLFCGVNIARLKYSGGGDWYANPTSLKNWSVAVKKNLGCAFEIKAPLSLLNSEVWEVDLLYATGHGNINFSKNEADTLRRYLLSGGFLWVDDNYGMDRYFRMNIKKVFPDKQLKVVDESHPIYNTFYNLSGLPKIHEHDGEPAVGLGLFHDERMILFYSYSSDIGDGLEDPNVHNVPREFRDLAAKFAVNLTYYVLNY
;
A
#
# COMPACT_ATOMS: atom_id res chain seq x y z
N MET A 1 -72.08 47.00 14.99
CA MET A 1 -70.90 47.69 14.53
C MET A 1 -69.72 47.07 15.23
N LYS A 2 -69.09 46.05 14.64
CA LYS A 2 -67.89 45.38 15.19
C LYS A 2 -66.80 45.34 14.06
N LEU A 3 -65.75 46.12 14.27
CA LEU A 3 -64.54 46.08 13.40
C LEU A 3 -63.83 44.74 13.63
N GLY A 4 -63.69 44.00 12.57
CA GLY A 4 -62.80 42.85 12.51
C GLY A 4 -61.39 43.26 12.13
N VAL A 5 -60.46 43.07 13.05
CA VAL A 5 -59.06 43.29 12.83
C VAL A 5 -58.52 42.06 12.11
N CYS A 6 -58.04 42.24 10.86
CA CYS A 6 -57.39 41.23 10.06
C CYS A 6 -55.94 41.17 10.48
N LEU A 7 -55.54 40.15 11.23
CA LEU A 7 -54.12 39.88 11.56
C LEU A 7 -53.47 39.17 10.41
N ASN A 8 -52.71 39.89 9.60
CA ASN A 8 -51.79 39.32 8.63
C ASN A 8 -50.68 38.54 9.35
N ARG A 9 -50.76 37.23 9.29
CA ARG A 9 -49.63 36.36 9.60
C ARG A 9 -48.58 36.47 8.51
N VAL A 10 -47.61 37.36 8.71
CA VAL A 10 -46.36 37.30 7.95
C VAL A 10 -45.61 36.09 8.44
N GLY A 11 -45.68 35.03 7.65
CA GLY A 11 -44.88 33.84 7.90
C GLY A 11 -43.41 34.16 7.72
N ASN A 12 -42.70 34.24 8.86
CA ASN A 12 -41.26 34.19 8.87
C ASN A 12 -40.81 32.85 8.30
N LYS A 13 -40.61 32.78 6.99
CA LYS A 13 -39.81 31.77 6.39
C LYS A 13 -38.38 32.04 6.83
N LEU A 14 -38.00 31.45 7.94
CA LEU A 14 -36.63 31.30 8.34
C LEU A 14 -35.96 30.47 7.25
N LEU A 15 -35.35 31.14 6.28
CA LEU A 15 -34.52 30.56 5.26
C LEU A 15 -33.28 30.05 5.99
N LEU A 16 -33.36 28.78 6.45
CA LEU A 16 -32.23 28.06 6.96
C LEU A 16 -31.29 27.84 5.76
N LEU A 17 -30.45 28.81 5.50
CA LEU A 17 -29.28 28.68 4.66
C LEU A 17 -28.41 27.63 5.38
N LEU A 18 -28.63 26.38 5.06
CA LEU A 18 -27.61 25.32 5.18
C LEU A 18 -26.43 25.76 4.30
N LEU A 19 -25.55 26.55 4.91
CA LEU A 19 -24.17 26.65 4.48
C LEU A 19 -23.63 25.24 4.58
N LEU A 20 -23.80 24.48 3.51
CA LEU A 20 -22.95 23.35 3.19
C LEU A 20 -21.55 23.94 3.09
N SER A 21 -20.93 24.14 4.26
CA SER A 21 -19.49 24.25 4.37
C SER A 21 -18.96 23.01 3.66
N ASN A 22 -18.59 23.15 2.41
CA ASN A 22 -17.65 22.26 1.76
C ASN A 22 -16.34 22.41 2.54
N CYS A 23 -16.36 21.91 3.76
CA CYS A 23 -15.16 21.55 4.45
C CYS A 23 -14.58 20.43 3.59
N THR A 24 -13.80 20.78 2.58
CA THR A 24 -12.81 19.90 2.02
C THR A 24 -11.92 19.59 3.22
N HIS A 25 -12.32 18.57 3.98
CA HIS A 25 -11.38 17.88 4.80
C HIS A 25 -10.32 17.39 3.83
N VAL A 26 -9.26 18.18 3.65
CA VAL A 26 -7.99 17.66 3.28
C VAL A 26 -7.70 16.67 4.41
N LEU A 27 -8.14 15.45 4.23
CA LEU A 27 -7.69 14.33 5.04
C LEU A 27 -6.18 14.41 4.93
N PHE A 28 -5.56 14.89 6.00
CA PHE A 28 -4.13 14.75 6.20
C PHE A 28 -3.92 13.25 6.38
N CYS A 29 -3.88 12.56 5.26
CA CYS A 29 -3.55 11.14 5.20
C CYS A 29 -2.04 11.07 5.35
N GLY A 30 -1.57 11.17 6.58
CA GLY A 30 -0.20 10.80 6.92
C GLY A 30 -0.14 9.29 6.97
N VAL A 31 0.34 8.64 5.91
CA VAL A 31 0.63 7.20 5.94
C VAL A 31 2.07 7.03 6.42
N ASN A 32 2.23 6.39 7.56
CA ASN A 32 3.54 6.01 8.05
C ASN A 32 4.01 4.76 7.31
N ILE A 33 5.09 4.88 6.57
CA ILE A 33 5.68 3.77 5.83
C ILE A 33 7.12 3.52 6.28
N ALA A 34 7.49 2.27 6.43
CA ALA A 34 8.86 1.87 6.70
C ALA A 34 9.31 0.72 5.80
N ARG A 35 10.59 0.73 5.47
CA ARG A 35 11.24 -0.44 4.87
C ARG A 35 11.48 -1.48 5.95
N LEU A 36 11.11 -2.72 5.66
CA LEU A 36 11.34 -3.85 6.56
C LEU A 36 12.80 -4.30 6.46
N LYS A 37 13.53 -4.17 7.55
CA LYS A 37 14.88 -4.73 7.72
C LYS A 37 14.75 -6.16 8.21
N TYR A 38 14.81 -7.11 7.27
CA TYR A 38 14.73 -8.54 7.55
C TYR A 38 16.12 -9.18 7.66
N SER A 39 16.19 -10.34 8.26
CA SER A 39 17.41 -11.18 8.33
C SER A 39 17.41 -12.24 7.24
N GLY A 40 18.51 -13.02 7.15
CA GLY A 40 18.65 -14.12 6.21
C GLY A 40 19.71 -13.90 5.13
N GLY A 41 20.28 -12.71 5.04
CA GLY A 41 21.36 -12.40 4.11
C GLY A 41 20.91 -11.80 2.77
N GLY A 42 19.61 -11.63 2.54
CA GLY A 42 19.11 -10.85 1.42
C GLY A 42 19.31 -9.34 1.64
N ASP A 43 19.31 -8.60 0.56
CA ASP A 43 19.62 -7.18 0.53
C ASP A 43 18.38 -6.29 0.77
N TRP A 44 17.77 -6.38 1.93
CA TRP A 44 16.61 -5.56 2.34
C TRP A 44 16.77 -4.06 2.06
N TYR A 45 17.99 -3.59 1.83
CA TYR A 45 18.35 -2.20 1.51
C TYR A 45 18.34 -1.90 0.00
N ALA A 46 18.02 -2.88 -0.85
CA ALA A 46 17.84 -2.67 -2.27
C ALA A 46 16.81 -1.56 -2.55
N ASN A 47 16.86 -0.97 -3.74
CA ASN A 47 15.95 0.06 -4.21
C ASN A 47 15.89 1.30 -3.27
N PRO A 48 17.03 1.93 -2.94
CA PRO A 48 17.13 2.95 -1.89
C PRO A 48 16.27 4.19 -2.14
N THR A 49 16.00 4.57 -3.39
CA THR A 49 15.20 5.76 -3.75
C THR A 49 13.72 5.45 -3.98
N SER A 50 13.34 4.16 -4.05
CA SER A 50 11.99 3.71 -4.39
C SER A 50 10.90 4.30 -3.49
N LEU A 51 11.07 4.30 -2.16
CA LEU A 51 10.09 4.86 -1.23
C LEU A 51 9.88 6.36 -1.41
N LYS A 52 10.96 7.10 -1.67
CA LYS A 52 10.89 8.55 -1.94
C LYS A 52 10.07 8.81 -3.22
N ASN A 53 10.37 8.10 -4.30
CA ASN A 53 9.70 8.27 -5.58
C ASN A 53 8.25 7.80 -5.53
N TRP A 54 7.96 6.73 -4.78
CA TRP A 54 6.60 6.31 -4.48
C TRP A 54 5.83 7.38 -3.73
N SER A 55 6.41 7.97 -2.67
CA SER A 55 5.80 9.09 -1.94
C SER A 55 5.47 10.28 -2.85
N VAL A 56 6.38 10.63 -3.77
CA VAL A 56 6.14 11.70 -4.77
C VAL A 56 4.96 11.34 -5.67
N ALA A 57 4.87 10.11 -6.16
CA ALA A 57 3.77 9.65 -7.00
C ALA A 57 2.43 9.69 -6.26
N VAL A 58 2.39 9.21 -5.02
CA VAL A 58 1.19 9.23 -4.17
C VAL A 58 0.76 10.66 -3.87
N LYS A 59 1.68 11.53 -3.47
CA LYS A 59 1.37 12.94 -3.22
C LYS A 59 0.78 13.63 -4.43
N LYS A 60 1.34 13.40 -5.62
CA LYS A 60 0.87 13.97 -6.87
C LYS A 60 -0.55 13.53 -7.23
N ASN A 61 -0.89 12.27 -6.98
CA ASN A 61 -2.13 11.66 -7.47
C ASN A 61 -3.25 11.65 -6.41
N LEU A 62 -2.90 11.34 -5.15
CA LEU A 62 -3.88 11.18 -4.07
C LEU A 62 -3.92 12.38 -3.12
N GLY A 63 -2.99 13.33 -3.23
CA GLY A 63 -2.86 14.42 -2.27
C GLY A 63 -2.32 14.00 -0.90
N CYS A 64 -2.07 12.73 -0.69
CA CYS A 64 -1.51 12.16 0.53
C CYS A 64 0.01 12.27 0.56
N ALA A 65 0.60 12.45 1.74
CA ALA A 65 2.04 12.39 1.91
C ALA A 65 2.41 11.21 2.79
N PHE A 66 3.45 10.48 2.40
CA PHE A 66 4.05 9.49 3.27
C PHE A 66 4.95 10.15 4.31
N GLU A 67 4.85 9.69 5.54
CA GLU A 67 5.90 9.85 6.52
C GLU A 67 6.81 8.62 6.44
N ILE A 68 7.95 8.78 5.78
CA ILE A 68 8.91 7.69 5.58
C ILE A 68 9.75 7.57 6.84
N LYS A 69 9.50 6.52 7.61
CA LYS A 69 10.28 6.19 8.81
C LYS A 69 11.62 5.53 8.43
N ALA A 70 12.55 5.52 9.38
CA ALA A 70 13.78 4.77 9.21
C ALA A 70 13.49 3.27 8.99
N PRO A 71 14.35 2.54 8.27
CA PRO A 71 14.20 1.09 8.14
C PRO A 71 14.20 0.43 9.52
N LEU A 72 13.24 -0.46 9.76
CA LEU A 72 13.07 -1.11 11.07
C LEU A 72 12.92 -2.62 10.95
N SER A 73 13.36 -3.34 11.99
CA SER A 73 13.08 -4.78 12.13
C SER A 73 11.73 -5.00 12.82
N LEU A 74 11.16 -6.18 12.65
CA LEU A 74 9.90 -6.55 13.30
C LEU A 74 9.96 -6.57 14.84
N LEU A 75 11.15 -6.54 15.42
CA LEU A 75 11.35 -6.48 16.88
C LEU A 75 11.48 -5.06 17.41
N ASN A 76 11.53 -4.05 16.52
CA ASN A 76 11.50 -2.65 16.94
C ASN A 76 10.06 -2.27 17.35
N SER A 77 9.92 -1.62 18.52
CA SER A 77 8.59 -1.16 19.00
C SER A 77 7.89 -0.17 18.07
N GLU A 78 8.66 0.58 17.27
CA GLU A 78 8.13 1.52 16.27
C GLU A 78 7.34 0.83 15.15
N VAL A 79 7.40 -0.50 15.02
CA VAL A 79 6.59 -1.25 14.04
C VAL A 79 5.09 -0.98 14.20
N TRP A 80 4.64 -0.69 15.41
CA TRP A 80 3.24 -0.41 15.72
C TRP A 80 2.78 1.00 15.31
N GLU A 81 3.72 1.86 14.93
CA GLU A 81 3.46 3.23 14.44
C GLU A 81 3.44 3.29 12.91
N VAL A 82 3.67 2.16 12.25
CA VAL A 82 3.76 2.05 10.79
C VAL A 82 2.48 1.45 10.23
N ASP A 83 1.88 2.11 9.26
CA ASP A 83 0.66 1.64 8.58
C ASP A 83 1.00 0.62 7.48
N LEU A 84 2.13 0.84 6.80
CA LEU A 84 2.57 0.05 5.65
C LEU A 84 4.05 -0.32 5.77
N LEU A 85 4.32 -1.61 5.85
CA LEU A 85 5.68 -2.16 5.74
C LEU A 85 5.97 -2.50 4.28
N TYR A 86 7.16 -2.13 3.82
CA TYR A 86 7.67 -2.46 2.50
C TYR A 86 8.92 -3.32 2.61
N ALA A 87 8.86 -4.55 2.10
CA ALA A 87 10.00 -5.44 1.98
C ALA A 87 10.37 -5.59 0.50
N THR A 88 11.63 -5.39 0.18
CA THR A 88 12.17 -5.56 -1.17
C THR A 88 13.56 -6.17 -1.08
N GLY A 89 14.09 -6.67 -2.16
CA GLY A 89 15.45 -7.16 -2.26
C GLY A 89 15.57 -8.51 -2.96
N HIS A 90 16.79 -9.03 -2.98
CA HIS A 90 17.16 -10.29 -3.60
C HIS A 90 17.45 -11.35 -2.53
N GLY A 91 17.20 -12.60 -2.89
CA GLY A 91 17.64 -13.74 -2.12
C GLY A 91 16.91 -13.97 -0.81
N ASN A 92 17.64 -14.33 0.24
CA ASN A 92 17.03 -14.94 1.41
C ASN A 92 16.44 -13.92 2.39
N ILE A 93 15.13 -13.95 2.55
CA ILE A 93 14.40 -13.33 3.68
C ILE A 93 14.17 -14.39 4.75
N ASN A 94 14.42 -14.06 6.02
CA ASN A 94 14.17 -14.97 7.13
C ASN A 94 13.58 -14.25 8.33
N PHE A 95 12.57 -14.87 8.96
CA PHE A 95 11.95 -14.43 10.20
C PHE A 95 12.24 -15.45 11.31
N SER A 96 12.75 -14.97 12.43
CA SER A 96 12.75 -15.71 13.69
C SER A 96 11.32 -15.95 14.16
N LYS A 97 11.14 -16.82 15.16
CA LYS A 97 9.81 -17.06 15.75
C LYS A 97 9.18 -15.76 16.28
N ASN A 98 9.95 -14.96 17.01
CA ASN A 98 9.45 -13.70 17.58
C ASN A 98 9.07 -12.69 16.49
N GLU A 99 9.84 -12.59 15.41
CA GLU A 99 9.52 -11.74 14.27
C GLU A 99 8.25 -12.23 13.54
N ALA A 100 8.10 -13.53 13.36
CA ALA A 100 6.89 -14.11 12.77
C ALA A 100 5.65 -13.83 13.65
N ASP A 101 5.75 -13.98 14.96
CA ASP A 101 4.67 -13.69 15.90
C ASP A 101 4.31 -12.19 15.90
N THR A 102 5.32 -11.31 15.79
CA THR A 102 5.11 -9.86 15.70
C THR A 102 4.45 -9.48 14.37
N LEU A 103 4.94 -10.00 13.24
CA LEU A 103 4.37 -9.73 11.93
C LEU A 103 2.91 -10.21 11.86
N ARG A 104 2.61 -11.39 12.40
CA ARG A 104 1.24 -11.88 12.48
C ARG A 104 0.33 -10.89 13.23
N ARG A 105 0.73 -10.44 14.42
CA ARG A 105 -0.05 -9.47 15.20
C ARG A 105 -0.19 -8.14 14.47
N TYR A 106 0.88 -7.62 13.89
CA TYR A 106 0.86 -6.38 13.12
C TYR A 106 -0.16 -6.44 11.98
N LEU A 107 -0.14 -7.49 11.18
CA LEU A 107 -1.06 -7.66 10.05
C LEU A 107 -2.51 -7.84 10.49
N LEU A 108 -2.75 -8.56 11.60
CA LEU A 108 -4.09 -8.76 12.15
C LEU A 108 -4.64 -7.52 12.85
N SER A 109 -3.80 -6.60 13.31
CA SER A 109 -4.22 -5.34 13.96
C SER A 109 -4.43 -4.16 13.01
N GLY A 110 -4.39 -4.39 11.70
CA GLY A 110 -4.67 -3.34 10.71
C GLY A 110 -3.50 -2.99 9.81
N GLY A 111 -2.27 -3.36 10.17
CA GLY A 111 -1.09 -3.14 9.34
C GLY A 111 -1.18 -3.85 7.99
N PHE A 112 -0.36 -3.41 7.05
CA PHE A 112 -0.23 -4.00 5.73
C PHE A 112 1.23 -4.25 5.39
N LEU A 113 1.54 -5.36 4.72
CA LEU A 113 2.86 -5.65 4.20
C LEU A 113 2.83 -5.77 2.68
N TRP A 114 3.63 -4.97 1.99
CA TRP A 114 3.97 -5.21 0.60
C TRP A 114 5.36 -5.83 0.50
N VAL A 115 5.45 -6.97 -0.17
CA VAL A 115 6.71 -7.64 -0.47
C VAL A 115 6.92 -7.59 -1.98
N ASP A 116 8.05 -7.06 -2.40
CA ASP A 116 8.44 -6.94 -3.79
C ASP A 116 9.71 -7.78 -4.04
N ASP A 117 9.55 -8.84 -4.81
CA ASP A 117 10.64 -9.76 -5.15
C ASP A 117 11.45 -9.20 -6.31
N ASN A 118 12.67 -8.80 -6.04
CA ASN A 118 13.59 -8.35 -7.08
C ASN A 118 14.28 -9.50 -7.80
N TYR A 119 14.25 -10.69 -7.30
CA TYR A 119 14.69 -11.97 -7.84
C TYR A 119 15.27 -12.87 -6.73
N GLY A 120 14.81 -14.12 -6.76
CA GLY A 120 15.33 -15.17 -5.87
C GLY A 120 14.86 -15.11 -4.43
N MET A 121 13.91 -14.23 -4.07
CA MET A 121 13.31 -14.18 -2.75
C MET A 121 12.18 -15.20 -2.59
N ASP A 122 11.46 -15.58 -3.63
CA ASP A 122 10.21 -16.32 -3.62
C ASP A 122 10.24 -17.56 -2.73
N ARG A 123 11.20 -18.45 -2.93
CA ARG A 123 11.33 -19.69 -2.13
C ARG A 123 11.40 -19.38 -0.63
N TYR A 124 12.22 -18.41 -0.27
CA TYR A 124 12.45 -18.06 1.14
C TYR A 124 11.26 -17.33 1.73
N PHE A 125 10.66 -16.43 0.98
CA PHE A 125 9.46 -15.72 1.41
C PHE A 125 8.30 -16.68 1.66
N ARG A 126 8.02 -17.61 0.74
CA ARG A 126 6.96 -18.63 0.93
C ARG A 126 7.18 -19.52 2.14
N MET A 127 8.43 -19.86 2.44
CA MET A 127 8.76 -20.62 3.65
C MET A 127 8.52 -19.79 4.92
N ASN A 128 8.84 -18.50 4.89
CA ASN A 128 8.75 -17.63 6.06
C ASN A 128 7.32 -17.17 6.31
N ILE A 129 6.53 -16.91 5.29
CA ILE A 129 5.12 -16.53 5.49
C ILE A 129 4.29 -17.69 6.10
N LYS A 130 4.68 -18.93 5.87
CA LYS A 130 4.10 -20.09 6.54
C LYS A 130 4.42 -20.17 8.04
N LYS A 131 5.54 -19.59 8.49
CA LYS A 131 5.80 -19.45 9.94
C LYS A 131 4.87 -18.40 10.56
N VAL A 132 4.55 -17.34 9.80
CA VAL A 132 3.63 -16.29 10.24
C VAL A 132 2.18 -16.77 10.25
N PHE A 133 1.75 -17.46 9.19
CA PHE A 133 0.38 -17.98 9.01
C PHE A 133 0.41 -19.44 8.53
N PRO A 134 0.54 -20.40 9.43
CA PRO A 134 0.59 -21.83 9.07
C PRO A 134 -0.68 -22.33 8.37
N ASP A 135 -1.81 -21.74 8.70
CA ASP A 135 -3.17 -22.07 8.28
C ASP A 135 -3.64 -21.32 7.04
N LYS A 136 -2.85 -20.37 6.52
CA LYS A 136 -3.21 -19.56 5.37
C LYS A 136 -2.28 -19.83 4.18
N GLN A 137 -2.78 -19.51 3.00
CA GLN A 137 -2.02 -19.61 1.74
C GLN A 137 -2.09 -18.29 0.97
N LEU A 138 -1.01 -17.97 0.26
CA LEU A 138 -0.99 -16.91 -0.74
C LEU A 138 -1.94 -17.32 -1.89
N LYS A 139 -2.83 -16.43 -2.26
CA LYS A 139 -3.78 -16.61 -3.36
C LYS A 139 -3.42 -15.67 -4.50
N VAL A 140 -3.57 -16.13 -5.73
CA VAL A 140 -3.45 -15.25 -6.88
C VAL A 140 -4.50 -14.15 -6.77
N VAL A 141 -4.06 -12.92 -6.97
CA VAL A 141 -4.92 -11.73 -6.99
C VAL A 141 -5.34 -11.52 -8.43
N ASP A 142 -6.63 -11.75 -8.70
CA ASP A 142 -7.22 -11.63 -10.03
C ASP A 142 -7.11 -10.20 -10.58
N GLU A 143 -6.98 -10.05 -11.90
CA GLU A 143 -6.87 -8.76 -12.57
C GLU A 143 -8.05 -7.81 -12.31
N SER A 144 -9.23 -8.36 -11.97
CA SER A 144 -10.41 -7.58 -11.58
C SER A 144 -10.34 -7.04 -10.15
N HIS A 145 -9.36 -7.47 -9.36
CA HIS A 145 -9.25 -7.06 -7.96
C HIS A 145 -9.02 -5.55 -7.84
N PRO A 146 -9.64 -4.88 -6.85
CA PRO A 146 -9.50 -3.44 -6.64
C PRO A 146 -8.07 -2.91 -6.66
N ILE A 147 -7.08 -3.66 -6.15
CA ILE A 147 -5.68 -3.23 -6.13
C ILE A 147 -5.13 -2.85 -7.51
N TYR A 148 -5.70 -3.39 -8.59
CA TYR A 148 -5.32 -3.05 -9.97
C TYR A 148 -6.19 -1.97 -10.60
N ASN A 149 -7.38 -1.70 -10.03
CA ASN A 149 -8.42 -0.91 -10.70
C ASN A 149 -9.00 0.24 -9.85
N THR A 150 -8.38 0.56 -8.70
CA THR A 150 -8.94 1.58 -7.79
C THR A 150 -8.77 3.01 -8.27
N PHE A 151 -7.57 3.41 -8.64
CA PHE A 151 -7.24 4.77 -9.11
C PHE A 151 -6.85 4.76 -10.59
N TYR A 152 -5.98 3.84 -10.96
CA TYR A 152 -5.60 3.57 -12.35
C TYR A 152 -6.13 2.22 -12.77
N ASN A 153 -6.53 2.09 -14.04
CA ASN A 153 -6.89 0.81 -14.65
C ASN A 153 -5.62 0.12 -15.15
N LEU A 154 -5.25 -0.98 -14.51
CA LEU A 154 -4.12 -1.82 -14.89
C LEU A 154 -4.64 -3.23 -15.24
N SER A 155 -4.04 -3.85 -16.25
CA SER A 155 -4.31 -5.24 -16.62
C SER A 155 -3.52 -6.23 -15.75
N GLY A 156 -3.69 -6.13 -14.41
CA GLY A 156 -2.96 -6.95 -13.46
C GLY A 156 -1.64 -6.34 -13.01
N LEU A 157 -0.76 -7.17 -12.44
CA LEU A 157 0.56 -6.76 -11.96
C LEU A 157 1.50 -6.48 -13.13
N PRO A 158 2.07 -5.27 -13.28
CA PRO A 158 3.02 -5.01 -14.35
C PRO A 158 4.33 -5.76 -14.15
N LYS A 159 4.93 -6.28 -15.23
CA LYS A 159 6.30 -6.79 -15.28
C LYS A 159 7.22 -5.62 -15.58
N ILE A 160 8.14 -5.31 -14.68
CA ILE A 160 9.07 -4.18 -14.80
C ILE A 160 10.42 -4.64 -15.32
N HIS A 161 10.94 -5.70 -14.74
CA HIS A 161 12.24 -6.27 -15.12
C HIS A 161 12.10 -7.75 -15.47
N GLU A 162 12.92 -8.24 -16.39
CA GLU A 162 12.91 -9.63 -16.84
C GLU A 162 14.18 -10.33 -16.34
N HIS A 163 14.00 -11.49 -15.68
CA HIS A 163 15.12 -12.27 -15.17
C HIS A 163 15.18 -13.69 -15.78
N ASP A 164 14.09 -14.42 -15.75
CA ASP A 164 14.07 -15.87 -16.04
C ASP A 164 12.86 -16.33 -16.85
N GLY A 165 12.09 -15.41 -17.42
CA GLY A 165 10.92 -15.73 -18.23
C GLY A 165 9.64 -16.00 -17.43
N GLU A 166 9.70 -15.97 -16.11
CA GLU A 166 8.50 -16.13 -15.27
C GLU A 166 7.58 -14.92 -15.37
N PRO A 167 6.26 -15.12 -15.45
CA PRO A 167 5.31 -14.01 -15.49
C PRO A 167 5.24 -13.27 -14.15
N ALA A 168 4.94 -11.97 -14.20
CA ALA A 168 4.60 -11.22 -13.00
C ALA A 168 3.25 -11.71 -12.44
N VAL A 169 3.23 -12.09 -11.16
CA VAL A 169 2.02 -12.58 -10.48
C VAL A 169 1.83 -11.86 -9.16
N GLY A 170 0.69 -11.19 -9.01
CA GLY A 170 0.27 -10.64 -7.72
C GLY A 170 -0.31 -11.75 -6.84
N LEU A 171 0.22 -11.86 -5.62
CA LEU A 171 -0.23 -12.82 -4.64
C LEU A 171 -0.67 -12.09 -3.37
N GLY A 172 -1.84 -12.43 -2.84
CA GLY A 172 -2.41 -11.84 -1.63
C GLY A 172 -2.55 -12.83 -0.49
N LEU A 173 -2.35 -12.35 0.72
CA LEU A 173 -2.78 -13.06 1.93
C LEU A 173 -3.99 -12.33 2.52
N PHE A 174 -5.03 -13.08 2.85
CA PHE A 174 -6.32 -12.51 3.26
C PHE A 174 -6.69 -12.93 4.69
N HIS A 175 -7.31 -12.00 5.41
CA HIS A 175 -7.94 -12.23 6.70
C HIS A 175 -9.26 -11.48 6.75
N ASP A 176 -10.37 -12.19 7.00
CA ASP A 176 -11.73 -11.66 7.00
C ASP A 176 -12.04 -10.80 5.76
N GLU A 177 -11.77 -11.36 4.58
CA GLU A 177 -11.92 -10.73 3.26
C GLU A 177 -10.94 -9.57 2.96
N ARG A 178 -10.28 -9.01 3.97
CA ARG A 178 -9.27 -7.98 3.79
C ARG A 178 -7.94 -8.61 3.36
N MET A 179 -7.33 -8.10 2.29
CA MET A 179 -5.96 -8.43 1.97
C MET A 179 -5.04 -7.69 2.95
N ILE A 180 -4.25 -8.46 3.69
CA ILE A 180 -3.33 -7.95 4.72
C ILE A 180 -1.88 -7.91 4.25
N LEU A 181 -1.61 -8.60 3.15
CA LEU A 181 -0.29 -8.67 2.53
C LEU A 181 -0.47 -8.81 1.03
N PHE A 182 0.34 -8.07 0.27
CA PHE A 182 0.51 -8.24 -1.16
C PHE A 182 1.95 -8.63 -1.47
N TYR A 183 2.14 -9.59 -2.36
CA TYR A 183 3.44 -10.05 -2.83
C TYR A 183 3.49 -9.93 -4.35
N SER A 184 4.37 -9.07 -4.85
CA SER A 184 4.64 -8.90 -6.27
C SER A 184 5.74 -9.85 -6.71
N TYR A 185 5.33 -11.07 -7.09
CA TYR A 185 6.24 -12.11 -7.56
C TYR A 185 6.73 -11.80 -8.98
N SER A 186 8.04 -11.92 -9.21
CA SER A 186 8.67 -11.79 -10.52
C SER A 186 8.31 -10.51 -11.27
N SER A 187 8.24 -9.37 -10.57
CA SER A 187 7.76 -8.10 -11.12
C SER A 187 8.79 -6.98 -11.08
N ASP A 188 9.53 -6.83 -9.97
CA ASP A 188 10.51 -5.76 -9.73
C ASP A 188 9.90 -4.35 -9.76
N ILE A 189 8.76 -4.17 -9.11
CA ILE A 189 8.14 -2.84 -9.01
C ILE A 189 9.12 -1.83 -8.39
N GLY A 190 9.91 -2.26 -7.41
CA GLY A 190 10.91 -1.44 -6.76
C GLY A 190 11.92 -0.83 -7.72
N ASP A 191 12.40 -1.60 -8.69
CA ASP A 191 13.31 -1.12 -9.74
C ASP A 191 12.68 -0.03 -10.61
N GLY A 192 11.39 -0.22 -10.92
CA GLY A 192 10.62 0.78 -11.65
C GLY A 192 10.37 2.07 -10.86
N LEU A 193 10.42 2.00 -9.53
CA LEU A 193 10.28 3.15 -8.64
C LEU A 193 11.61 3.86 -8.34
N GLU A 194 12.76 3.27 -8.70
CA GLU A 194 14.07 3.89 -8.54
C GLU A 194 14.25 5.13 -9.42
N ASP A 195 15.30 5.91 -9.13
CA ASP A 195 15.71 7.01 -9.99
C ASP A 195 16.07 6.49 -11.39
N PRO A 196 15.78 7.26 -12.47
CA PRO A 196 15.86 6.78 -13.85
C PRO A 196 17.17 6.15 -14.27
N ASN A 197 18.27 6.55 -13.65
CA ASN A 197 19.63 6.15 -14.01
C ASN A 197 20.17 4.98 -13.16
N VAL A 198 19.35 4.43 -12.25
CA VAL A 198 19.82 3.32 -11.38
C VAL A 198 19.78 1.99 -12.15
N HIS A 199 18.63 1.61 -12.68
CA HIS A 199 18.45 0.37 -13.43
C HIS A 199 18.22 0.61 -14.93
N ASN A 200 18.20 1.88 -15.37
CA ASN A 200 17.89 2.27 -16.76
C ASN A 200 16.54 1.72 -17.25
N VAL A 201 15.60 1.52 -16.34
CA VAL A 201 14.24 1.05 -16.68
C VAL A 201 13.57 2.07 -17.60
N PRO A 202 13.03 1.64 -18.77
CA PRO A 202 12.32 2.52 -19.68
C PRO A 202 11.17 3.27 -18.99
N ARG A 203 10.90 4.49 -19.46
CA ARG A 203 9.92 5.39 -18.83
C ARG A 203 8.53 4.75 -18.72
N GLU A 204 8.09 4.04 -19.74
CA GLU A 204 6.79 3.36 -19.74
C GLU A 204 6.63 2.36 -18.61
N PHE A 205 7.66 1.57 -18.30
CA PHE A 205 7.63 0.63 -17.17
C PHE A 205 7.70 1.36 -15.82
N ARG A 206 8.46 2.43 -15.73
CA ARG A 206 8.50 3.27 -14.53
C ARG A 206 7.15 3.94 -14.26
N ASP A 207 6.47 4.38 -15.31
CA ASP A 207 5.12 4.93 -15.21
C ASP A 207 4.11 3.86 -14.75
N LEU A 208 4.26 2.59 -15.19
CA LEU A 208 3.45 1.46 -14.72
C LEU A 208 3.73 1.13 -13.25
N ALA A 209 4.99 1.09 -12.84
CA ALA A 209 5.37 0.88 -11.44
C ALA A 209 4.77 1.96 -10.53
N ALA A 210 4.87 3.22 -10.93
CA ALA A 210 4.30 4.34 -10.19
C ALA A 210 2.76 4.26 -10.09
N LYS A 211 2.07 3.90 -11.18
CA LYS A 211 0.61 3.70 -11.18
C LYS A 211 0.19 2.56 -10.26
N PHE A 212 0.91 1.43 -10.29
CA PHE A 212 0.64 0.32 -9.39
C PHE A 212 0.84 0.71 -7.92
N ALA A 213 1.94 1.40 -7.60
CA ALA A 213 2.23 1.86 -6.26
C ALA A 213 1.18 2.86 -5.72
N VAL A 214 0.62 3.72 -6.59
CA VAL A 214 -0.52 4.59 -6.27
C VAL A 214 -1.78 3.76 -6.00
N ASN A 215 -2.09 2.78 -6.83
CA ASN A 215 -3.24 1.89 -6.64
C ASN A 215 -3.13 1.11 -5.33
N LEU A 216 -1.95 0.54 -5.03
CA LEU A 216 -1.69 -0.19 -3.79
C LEU A 216 -1.92 0.72 -2.58
N THR A 217 -1.41 1.95 -2.63
CA THR A 217 -1.62 2.93 -1.56
C THR A 217 -3.10 3.24 -1.38
N TYR A 218 -3.80 3.51 -2.48
CA TYR A 218 -5.24 3.79 -2.44
C TYR A 218 -6.01 2.60 -1.85
N TYR A 219 -5.65 1.37 -2.27
CA TYR A 219 -6.24 0.15 -1.73
C TYR A 219 -6.04 0.05 -0.21
N VAL A 220 -4.80 0.20 0.27
CA VAL A 220 -4.48 0.11 1.71
C VAL A 220 -5.24 1.13 2.56
N LEU A 221 -5.53 2.31 2.00
CA LEU A 221 -6.23 3.39 2.71
C LEU A 221 -7.74 3.21 2.76
N ASN A 222 -8.33 2.39 1.89
CA ASN A 222 -9.79 2.33 1.73
C ASN A 222 -10.39 0.94 1.98
N TYR A 223 -9.57 -0.09 2.07
CA TYR A 223 -9.98 -1.49 2.26
C TYR A 223 -9.21 -2.12 3.43
#